data_a1634cd37ff0184f0168e919edd220e2
#
_entry.id   a1634cd37ff0184f0168e919edd220e2
#
_cell.length_a   1.000
_cell.length_b   1.000
_cell.length_c   1.000
_cell.angle_alpha   90.00
_cell.angle_beta   90.00
_cell.angle_gamma   90.00
#
_symmetry.space_group_name_H-M   'P 1'
#
loop_
_entity.id
_entity.type
_entity.pdbx_description
1 polymer ?
#
loop_
_entity_poly.entity_id
_entity_poly.type
_entity_poly.pdbx_seq_one_letter_code
_entity_poly.pdbx_strand_id
1 'polypeptide(L)'
;MTEAALRTMKQIASTYVEDGYPNYHLWWFRLRDDDSASAELIALGLIESIGVWRSYKLTREGKYWALQHRSHAGAPLHAGA
;
A
#
# COMPACT_ATOMS: atom_id res chain seq x y z
N MET A 1 -9.99 5.82 9.01
CA MET A 1 -9.89 4.82 7.92
C MET A 1 -10.85 3.69 8.20
N THR A 2 -11.65 3.33 7.22
CA THR A 2 -12.55 2.18 7.39
C THR A 2 -11.76 0.88 7.48
N GLU A 3 -12.41 -0.16 7.99
CA GLU A 3 -11.76 -1.46 8.10
C GLU A 3 -11.33 -2.00 6.74
N ALA A 4 -12.17 -1.82 5.72
CA ALA A 4 -11.84 -2.26 4.37
C ALA A 4 -10.63 -1.52 3.82
N ALA A 5 -10.59 -0.20 3.99
CA ALA A 5 -9.44 0.60 3.53
C ALA A 5 -8.18 0.23 4.30
N LEU A 6 -8.29 -0.01 5.59
CA LEU A 6 -7.15 -0.42 6.40
C LEU A 6 -6.59 -1.77 5.94
N ARG A 7 -7.48 -2.72 5.69
CA ARG A 7 -7.07 -4.04 5.18
C ARG A 7 -6.34 -3.91 3.84
N THR A 8 -6.91 -3.13 2.94
CA THR A 8 -6.31 -2.89 1.64
C THR A 8 -4.95 -2.22 1.78
N MET A 9 -4.86 -1.21 2.64
CA MET A 9 -3.60 -0.50 2.83
C MET A 9 -2.53 -1.39 3.46
N LYS A 10 -2.90 -2.27 4.37
CA LYS A 10 -1.96 -3.24 4.95
C LYS A 10 -1.42 -4.20 3.89
N GLN A 11 -2.27 -4.64 2.98
CA GLN A 11 -1.86 -5.47 1.86
C GLN A 11 -0.89 -4.75 0.95
N ILE A 12 -1.21 -3.50 0.62
CA ILE A 12 -0.32 -2.67 -0.21
C ILE A 12 1.02 -2.48 0.49
N ALA A 13 1.00 -2.18 1.77
CA ALA A 13 2.21 -1.95 2.54
C ALA A 13 3.10 -3.19 2.57
N SER A 14 2.51 -4.35 2.79
CA SER A 14 3.24 -5.61 2.82
C SER A 14 3.90 -5.88 1.47
N THR A 15 3.16 -5.71 0.39
CA THR A 15 3.69 -5.93 -0.95
C THR A 15 4.79 -4.92 -1.29
N TYR A 16 4.61 -3.67 -0.89
CA TYR A 16 5.62 -2.64 -1.12
C TYR A 16 6.93 -2.99 -0.41
N VAL A 17 6.84 -3.42 0.83
CA VAL A 17 8.04 -3.77 1.60
C VAL A 17 8.76 -4.97 0.95
N GLU A 18 8.01 -5.96 0.50
CA GLU A 18 8.60 -7.14 -0.11
C GLU A 18 9.17 -6.88 -1.50
N ASP A 19 8.44 -6.15 -2.33
CA ASP A 19 8.77 -6.01 -3.75
C ASP A 19 9.39 -4.67 -4.11
N GLY A 20 9.03 -3.62 -3.40
CA GLY A 20 9.36 -2.25 -3.82
C GLY A 20 10.41 -1.54 -2.99
N TYR A 21 10.47 -1.85 -1.71
CA TYR A 21 11.36 -1.14 -0.81
C TYR A 21 12.75 -1.81 -0.75
N PRO A 22 13.81 -1.05 -0.60
CA PRO A 22 13.86 0.41 -0.50
C PRO A 22 14.15 1.13 -1.81
N ASN A 23 14.47 0.43 -2.86
CA ASN A 23 15.10 1.00 -4.05
C ASN A 23 14.15 1.22 -5.22
N TYR A 24 12.89 0.90 -5.05
CA TYR A 24 11.95 0.89 -6.15
C TYR A 24 11.01 2.08 -6.07
N HIS A 25 11.49 3.24 -6.41
CA HIS A 25 10.71 4.46 -6.31
C HIS A 25 9.63 4.59 -7.39
N LEU A 26 9.67 3.74 -8.42
CA LEU A 26 8.63 3.71 -9.45
C LEU A 26 7.65 2.57 -9.25
N TRP A 27 7.68 1.95 -8.09
CA TRP A 27 6.79 0.82 -7.80
C TRP A 27 5.33 1.25 -7.85
N TRP A 28 4.52 0.43 -8.50
CA TRP A 28 3.09 0.65 -8.62
C TRP A 28 2.36 -0.67 -8.43
N PHE A 29 1.06 -0.59 -8.22
CA PHE A 29 0.24 -1.76 -7.96
C PHE A 29 -1.14 -1.59 -8.57
N ARG A 30 -1.87 -2.69 -8.67
CA ARG A 30 -3.22 -2.69 -9.21
C ARG A 30 -4.18 -3.21 -8.16
N LEU A 31 -5.30 -2.53 -7.98
CA LEU A 31 -6.36 -2.97 -7.08
C LEU A 31 -7.48 -3.57 -7.90
N ARG A 32 -7.95 -4.74 -7.47
CA ARG A 32 -8.96 -5.47 -8.21
C ARG A 32 -10.36 -5.08 -7.83
N ASP A 33 -10.58 -4.92 -6.54
CA ASP A 33 -11.90 -4.94 -6.02
C ASP A 33 -12.31 -3.72 -5.27
N ASP A 34 -12.94 -3.24 -4.72
CA ASP A 34 -13.36 -2.23 -3.79
C ASP A 34 -12.93 -0.83 -4.15
N ASP A 35 -13.70 -0.24 -5.03
CA ASP A 35 -13.51 1.16 -5.42
C ASP A 35 -13.67 2.10 -4.23
N SER A 36 -14.44 1.72 -3.21
CA SER A 36 -14.62 2.58 -2.05
C SER A 36 -13.35 2.63 -1.20
N ALA A 37 -12.64 1.51 -1.07
CA ALA A 37 -11.37 1.50 -0.35
C ALA A 37 -10.33 2.34 -1.08
N SER A 38 -10.23 2.20 -2.40
CA SER A 38 -9.28 3.00 -3.17
C SER A 38 -9.61 4.49 -3.10
N ALA A 39 -10.88 4.84 -3.21
CA ALA A 39 -11.32 6.23 -3.12
C ALA A 39 -10.97 6.82 -1.74
N GLU A 40 -11.17 6.06 -0.69
CA GLU A 40 -10.82 6.49 0.65
C GLU A 40 -9.31 6.71 0.79
N LEU A 41 -8.51 5.78 0.29
CA LEU A 41 -7.05 5.87 0.39
C LEU A 41 -6.51 7.05 -0.43
N ILE A 42 -7.13 7.34 -1.57
CA ILE A 42 -6.80 8.53 -2.35
C ILE A 42 -7.13 9.80 -1.56
N ALA A 43 -8.32 9.83 -0.97
CA ALA A 43 -8.75 10.99 -0.19
C ALA A 43 -7.85 11.23 1.02
N LEU A 44 -7.29 10.17 1.59
CA LEU A 44 -6.34 10.28 2.70
C LEU A 44 -4.93 10.64 2.25
N GLY A 45 -4.68 10.69 0.94
CA GLY A 45 -3.38 11.04 0.42
C GLY A 45 -2.34 9.94 0.49
N LEU A 46 -2.78 8.69 0.63
CA LEU A 46 -1.86 7.56 0.77
C LEU A 46 -1.49 6.92 -0.55
N ILE A 47 -2.40 6.97 -1.52
CA ILE A 47 -2.15 6.43 -2.85
C ILE A 47 -2.61 7.44 -3.90
N GLU A 48 -2.12 7.30 -5.11
CA GLU A 48 -2.58 8.12 -6.22
C GLU A 48 -2.66 7.28 -7.49
N SER A 49 -3.60 7.65 -8.37
CA SER A 49 -3.77 6.97 -9.64
C SER A 49 -2.64 7.35 -10.59
N ILE A 50 -2.16 6.39 -11.36
CA ILE A 50 -1.15 6.64 -12.38
C ILE A 50 -1.76 6.81 -13.76
N GLY A 51 -3.10 6.93 -13.84
CA GLY A 51 -3.77 7.16 -15.11
C GLY A 51 -4.09 5.92 -15.91
N VAL A 52 -3.73 4.74 -15.40
CA VAL A 52 -4.06 3.45 -16.01
C VAL A 52 -5.13 2.80 -15.15
N TRP A 53 -6.01 2.02 -15.77
CA TRP A 53 -7.15 1.41 -15.10
C TRP A 53 -6.73 0.66 -13.83
N ARG A 54 -7.34 1.06 -12.71
CA ARG A 54 -7.12 0.47 -11.38
C ARG A 54 -5.67 0.39 -10.94
N SER A 55 -4.82 1.21 -11.52
CA SER A 55 -3.39 1.21 -11.19
C SER A 55 -3.05 2.42 -10.36
N TYR A 56 -2.26 2.20 -9.32
CA TYR A 56 -1.95 3.21 -8.32
C TYR A 56 -0.50 3.11 -7.90
N LYS A 57 0.00 4.20 -7.34
CA LYS A 57 1.30 4.18 -6.67
C LYS A 57 1.14 4.77 -5.29
N LEU A 58 2.07 4.46 -4.40
CA LEU A 58 2.08 5.07 -3.09
C LEU A 58 2.57 6.50 -3.21
N THR A 59 1.89 7.40 -2.52
CA THR A 59 2.36 8.76 -2.34
C THR A 59 3.50 8.73 -1.33
N ARG A 60 4.15 9.88 -1.14
CA ARG A 60 5.15 10.01 -0.09
C ARG A 60 4.57 9.61 1.27
N GLU A 61 3.36 10.07 1.57
CA GLU A 61 2.68 9.74 2.83
C GLU A 61 2.36 8.25 2.89
N GLY A 62 1.96 7.66 1.77
CA GLY A 62 1.67 6.23 1.71
C GLY A 62 2.90 5.39 1.96
N LYS A 63 4.04 5.78 1.42
CA LYS A 63 5.30 5.07 1.66
C LYS A 63 5.70 5.15 3.12
N TYR A 64 5.54 6.32 3.71
CA TYR A 64 5.85 6.52 5.12
C TYR A 64 4.96 5.65 5.99
N TRP A 65 3.67 5.64 5.71
CA TRP A 65 2.72 4.79 6.42
C TRP A 65 3.11 3.31 6.31
N ALA A 66 3.46 2.88 5.10
CA ALA A 66 3.83 1.49 4.86
C ALA A 66 5.06 1.09 5.67
N LEU A 67 6.05 1.95 5.73
CA LEU A 67 7.28 1.66 6.48
C LEU A 67 7.02 1.63 7.98
N GLN A 68 6.13 2.47 8.47
CA GLN A 68 5.78 2.47 9.89
C GLN A 68 5.01 1.24 10.30
N HIS A 69 4.24 0.66 9.40
CA HIS A 69 3.39 -0.48 9.71
C HIS A 69 3.99 -1.82 9.28
N ARG A 70 5.16 -1.79 8.69
CA ARG A 70 5.78 -3.02 8.18
C ARG A 70 6.05 -4.06 9.26
N SER A 71 6.33 -3.62 10.46
CA SER A 71 6.62 -4.55 11.55
C SER A 71 5.42 -5.42 11.89
N HIS A 72 4.22 -4.88 11.73
CA HIS A 72 3.00 -5.66 11.95
C HIS A 72 2.73 -6.63 10.82
N ALA A 73 3.02 -6.22 9.60
CA ALA A 73 2.76 -7.05 8.44
C ALA A 73 3.87 -8.08 8.21
N GLY A 74 5.11 -7.66 8.40
CA GLY A 74 6.26 -8.46 8.02
C GLY A 74 6.90 -9.27 9.14
N ALA A 75 6.76 -8.82 10.38
CA ALA A 75 7.47 -9.44 11.49
C ALA A 75 7.24 -10.96 11.59
N PRO A 76 6.00 -11.46 11.51
CA PRO A 76 5.79 -12.91 11.58
C PRO A 76 6.47 -13.66 10.46
N LEU A 77 6.46 -13.09 9.25
CA LEU A 77 7.08 -13.74 8.11
C LEU A 77 8.59 -13.75 8.23
N HIS A 78 9.16 -12.64 8.64
CA HIS A 78 10.61 -12.53 8.78
C HIS A 78 11.12 -13.33 9.95
N ALA A 79 10.32 -13.46 10.99
CA ALA A 79 10.69 -14.29 12.11
C ALA A 79 10.81 -15.75 11.70
N GLY A 80 10.05 -16.17 10.72
CA GLY A 80 10.12 -17.52 10.19
C GLY A 80 11.26 -17.72 9.21
N ALA A 81 11.79 -16.65 8.74
CA ALA A 81 12.91 -16.73 7.82
C ALA A 81 14.21 -16.78 8.55
#